data_e866a0e45c34011b4b94f9beba5a757e
#
_entry.id   e866a0e45c34011b4b94f9beba5a757e
#
_cell.length_a   1.000
_cell.length_b   1.000
_cell.length_c   1.000
_cell.angle_alpha   90.00
_cell.angle_beta   90.00
_cell.angle_gamma   90.00
#
_symmetry.space_group_name_H-M   'P 1'
#
loop_
_entity.id
_entity.type
_entity.pdbx_description
1 polymer ?
#
loop_
_entity_poly.entity_id
_entity_poly.type
_entity_poly.pdbx_seq_one_letter_code
_entity_poly.pdbx_strand_id
1 'polypeptide(L)'
;GPTLKKALDFLTGDRWTIGFRARPARFAAIAQTAPPTLITPPFDSLSLFSGGLDSLIGAIDLLEGGATPLLVSHFGEGATSDAQGKLFAGLKKHYSRSSFDRLRVGMTFGDGLVEGVGSENSTRGRSFLFFALGVFAGTGLGRHFTLRVPENGLIALNVPLDPLRLGSNSTRTTHPYYMARWNDLLAAVGIDGEVRNPYWDK
;
A
#
# COMPACT_ATOMS: atom_id res chain seq x y z
N GLY A 1 17.44 8.17 -3.06
CA GLY A 1 18.15 8.85 -2.02
C GLY A 1 18.15 8.11 -0.69
N PRO A 2 18.70 8.71 0.34
CA PRO A 2 18.91 8.04 1.64
C PRO A 2 17.60 7.62 2.34
N THR A 3 16.53 8.37 2.17
CA THR A 3 15.22 8.05 2.77
C THR A 3 14.64 6.75 2.23
N LEU A 4 14.63 6.58 0.91
CA LEU A 4 14.18 5.34 0.26
C LEU A 4 15.04 4.14 0.69
N LYS A 5 16.36 4.33 0.75
CA LYS A 5 17.27 3.29 1.24
C LYS A 5 16.92 2.84 2.65
N LYS A 6 16.73 3.81 3.58
CA LYS A 6 16.39 3.50 4.98
C LYS A 6 15.05 2.77 5.10
N ALA A 7 14.05 3.12 4.29
CA ALA A 7 12.76 2.45 4.26
C ALA A 7 12.90 0.99 3.80
N LEU A 8 13.65 0.75 2.73
CA LEU A 8 13.86 -0.59 2.18
C LEU A 8 14.75 -1.46 3.08
N ASP A 9 15.87 -0.91 3.58
CA ASP A 9 16.73 -1.62 4.54
C ASP A 9 15.93 -2.12 5.74
N PHE A 10 15.09 -1.24 6.30
CA PHE A 10 14.26 -1.59 7.44
C PHE A 10 13.21 -2.63 7.09
N LEU A 11 12.49 -2.46 5.98
CA LEU A 11 11.40 -3.35 5.59
C LEU A 11 11.89 -4.76 5.28
N THR A 12 12.97 -4.89 4.50
CA THR A 12 13.42 -6.19 4.00
C THR A 12 14.48 -6.84 4.90
N GLY A 13 15.18 -6.04 5.70
CA GLY A 13 16.35 -6.49 6.46
C GLY A 13 17.63 -6.60 5.60
N ASP A 14 17.55 -6.24 4.33
CA ASP A 14 18.67 -6.26 3.41
C ASP A 14 19.45 -4.94 3.42
N ARG A 15 20.61 -4.91 2.80
CA ARG A 15 21.42 -3.70 2.59
C ARG A 15 21.25 -3.21 1.17
N TRP A 16 20.38 -2.21 0.97
CA TRP A 16 20.11 -1.65 -0.34
C TRP A 16 21.16 -0.63 -0.76
N THR A 17 21.58 -0.71 -2.02
CA THR A 17 22.36 0.35 -2.68
C THR A 17 21.51 0.89 -3.82
N ILE A 18 21.18 2.20 -3.77
CA ILE A 18 20.26 2.83 -4.71
C ILE A 18 20.99 3.93 -5.47
N GLY A 19 21.13 3.72 -6.78
CA GLY A 19 21.65 4.71 -7.72
C GLY A 19 20.52 5.30 -8.56
N PHE A 20 20.65 6.56 -8.94
CA PHE A 20 19.77 7.24 -9.88
C PHE A 20 20.53 7.60 -11.15
N ARG A 21 19.89 7.47 -12.28
CA ARG A 21 20.41 7.91 -13.57
C ARG A 21 19.35 8.76 -14.28
N ALA A 22 19.78 9.59 -15.20
CA ALA A 22 18.87 10.30 -16.09
C ALA A 22 17.98 9.30 -16.85
N ARG A 23 16.71 9.66 -17.01
CA ARG A 23 15.76 8.83 -17.76
C ARG A 23 16.17 8.83 -19.24
N PRO A 24 16.36 7.66 -19.87
CA PRO A 24 16.59 7.60 -21.31
C PRO A 24 15.42 8.20 -22.10
N ALA A 25 15.68 8.86 -23.21
CA ALA A 25 14.68 9.57 -24.02
C ALA A 25 13.50 8.66 -24.44
N ARG A 26 13.78 7.36 -24.72
CA ARG A 26 12.74 6.37 -25.07
C ARG A 26 11.71 6.10 -23.95
N PHE A 27 12.01 6.51 -22.71
CA PHE A 27 11.12 6.39 -21.57
C PHE A 27 10.61 7.74 -21.07
N ALA A 28 10.77 8.80 -21.86
CA ALA A 28 10.32 10.14 -21.48
C ALA A 28 8.81 10.18 -21.20
N ALA A 29 8.03 9.39 -21.96
CA ALA A 29 6.60 9.18 -21.75
C ALA A 29 6.37 7.70 -21.40
N ILE A 30 6.33 7.35 -20.10
CA ILE A 30 6.00 5.99 -19.65
C ILE A 30 4.49 5.72 -19.76
N ALA A 31 3.67 6.75 -19.61
CA ALA A 31 2.23 6.68 -19.77
C ALA A 31 1.78 7.71 -20.82
N GLN A 32 0.71 7.38 -21.54
CA GLN A 32 0.04 8.36 -22.38
C GLN A 32 -0.48 9.50 -21.48
N THR A 33 -0.38 10.72 -21.96
CA THR A 33 -1.02 11.85 -21.29
C THR A 33 -2.53 11.62 -21.34
N ALA A 34 -3.13 11.33 -20.20
CA ALA A 34 -4.58 11.24 -20.12
C ALA A 34 -5.20 12.60 -20.39
N PRO A 35 -6.33 12.68 -21.11
CA PRO A 35 -7.07 13.93 -21.22
C PRO A 35 -7.45 14.41 -19.81
N PRO A 36 -7.55 15.72 -19.57
CA PRO A 36 -7.95 16.24 -18.27
C PRO A 36 -9.32 15.66 -17.91
N THR A 37 -9.39 15.03 -16.74
CA THR A 37 -10.65 14.49 -16.22
C THR A 37 -11.49 15.64 -15.71
N LEU A 38 -12.65 15.87 -16.30
CA LEU A 38 -13.61 16.92 -15.87
C LEU A 38 -14.40 16.50 -14.62
N ILE A 39 -14.26 15.24 -14.18
CA ILE A 39 -14.97 14.70 -13.04
C ILE A 39 -13.96 14.50 -11.91
N THR A 40 -14.17 15.21 -10.81
CA THR A 40 -13.43 14.95 -9.58
C THR A 40 -13.85 13.58 -9.04
N PRO A 41 -12.90 12.69 -8.71
CA PRO A 41 -13.23 11.41 -8.11
C PRO A 41 -14.09 11.62 -6.84
N PRO A 42 -15.20 10.89 -6.67
CA PRO A 42 -16.15 11.12 -5.57
C PRO A 42 -15.62 10.63 -4.21
N PHE A 43 -14.36 10.17 -4.14
CA PHE A 43 -13.78 9.54 -2.96
C PHE A 43 -13.16 10.59 -2.04
N ASP A 44 -13.54 10.58 -0.76
CA ASP A 44 -12.99 11.47 0.28
C ASP A 44 -11.91 10.81 1.13
N SER A 45 -11.77 9.51 1.04
CA SER A 45 -10.81 8.73 1.82
C SER A 45 -10.18 7.60 0.99
N LEU A 46 -9.02 7.13 1.45
CA LEU A 46 -8.23 6.13 0.77
C LEU A 46 -7.73 5.10 1.78
N SER A 47 -7.94 3.81 1.50
CA SER A 47 -7.50 2.74 2.40
C SER A 47 -6.95 1.54 1.64
N LEU A 48 -5.87 0.95 2.14
CA LEU A 48 -5.44 -0.36 1.65
C LEU A 48 -6.46 -1.42 2.04
N PHE A 49 -6.76 -2.32 1.10
CA PHE A 49 -7.70 -3.41 1.27
C PHE A 49 -7.07 -4.73 0.83
N SER A 50 -6.37 -5.37 1.77
CA SER A 50 -5.61 -6.60 1.53
C SER A 50 -6.48 -7.86 1.46
N GLY A 51 -7.71 -7.80 1.97
CA GLY A 51 -8.58 -8.97 2.14
C GLY A 51 -8.38 -9.70 3.48
N GLY A 52 -7.57 -9.16 4.38
CA GLY A 52 -7.46 -9.59 5.79
C GLY A 52 -8.44 -8.87 6.71
N LEU A 53 -8.54 -9.34 7.95
CA LEU A 53 -9.49 -8.83 8.95
C LEU A 53 -9.29 -7.34 9.22
N ASP A 54 -8.05 -6.89 9.46
CA ASP A 54 -7.78 -5.48 9.80
C ASP A 54 -8.20 -4.54 8.66
N SER A 55 -7.92 -4.93 7.40
CA SER A 55 -8.34 -4.15 6.24
C SER A 55 -9.86 -4.12 6.04
N LEU A 56 -10.56 -5.20 6.43
CA LEU A 56 -12.03 -5.23 6.44
C LEU A 56 -12.60 -4.31 7.51
N ILE A 57 -12.07 -4.37 8.74
CA ILE A 57 -12.47 -3.48 9.84
C ILE A 57 -12.24 -2.02 9.42
N GLY A 58 -11.08 -1.70 8.85
CA GLY A 58 -10.78 -0.35 8.38
C GLY A 58 -11.75 0.15 7.31
N ALA A 59 -12.21 -0.72 6.42
CA ALA A 59 -13.23 -0.37 5.42
C ALA A 59 -14.62 -0.14 6.08
N ILE A 60 -15.00 -1.00 7.04
CA ILE A 60 -16.25 -0.86 7.81
C ILE A 60 -16.25 0.46 8.58
N ASP A 61 -15.20 0.77 9.34
CA ASP A 61 -15.09 2.00 10.13
C ASP A 61 -15.25 3.26 9.25
N LEU A 62 -14.69 3.25 8.04
CA LEU A 62 -14.87 4.34 7.08
C LEU A 62 -16.32 4.46 6.63
N LEU A 63 -16.95 3.35 6.29
CA LEU A 63 -18.33 3.33 5.79
C LEU A 63 -19.34 3.68 6.89
N GLU A 64 -19.16 3.18 8.11
CA GLU A 64 -19.98 3.56 9.28
C GLU A 64 -19.78 5.03 9.66
N GLY A 65 -18.58 5.58 9.45
CA GLY A 65 -18.29 7.00 9.59
C GLY A 65 -18.86 7.88 8.49
N GLY A 66 -19.56 7.32 7.51
CA GLY A 66 -20.18 8.05 6.39
C GLY A 66 -19.20 8.50 5.31
N ALA A 67 -17.98 7.99 5.31
CA ALA A 67 -16.99 8.29 4.29
C ALA A 67 -17.31 7.61 2.95
N THR A 68 -16.69 8.14 1.88
CA THR A 68 -16.74 7.59 0.51
C THR A 68 -15.37 7.04 0.10
N PRO A 69 -14.95 5.87 0.64
CA PRO A 69 -13.60 5.38 0.44
C PRO A 69 -13.34 4.82 -0.95
N LEU A 70 -12.12 5.09 -1.46
CA LEU A 70 -11.49 4.28 -2.48
C LEU A 70 -10.63 3.22 -1.79
N LEU A 71 -11.01 1.95 -1.94
CA LEU A 71 -10.26 0.81 -1.40
C LEU A 71 -9.22 0.34 -2.42
N VAL A 72 -7.96 0.28 -2.03
CA VAL A 72 -6.85 -0.11 -2.92
C VAL A 72 -6.39 -1.52 -2.60
N SER A 73 -6.46 -2.39 -3.59
CA SER A 73 -6.07 -3.79 -3.49
C SER A 73 -4.99 -4.13 -4.51
N HIS A 74 -3.98 -4.86 -4.09
CA HIS A 74 -3.11 -5.60 -4.99
C HIS A 74 -3.58 -7.05 -5.02
N PHE A 75 -3.73 -7.62 -6.19
CA PHE A 75 -4.01 -9.04 -6.34
C PHE A 75 -2.84 -9.76 -7.03
N GLY A 76 -2.46 -10.87 -6.45
CA GLY A 76 -1.66 -11.90 -7.09
C GLY A 76 -2.55 -13.10 -7.36
N GLU A 77 -1.98 -14.27 -7.35
CA GLU A 77 -2.70 -15.53 -7.54
C GLU A 77 -3.39 -16.02 -6.25
N GLY A 78 -4.47 -16.78 -6.42
CA GLY A 78 -5.04 -17.67 -5.41
C GLY A 78 -5.94 -17.03 -4.34
N ALA A 79 -5.91 -17.64 -3.16
CA ALA A 79 -6.88 -17.44 -2.07
C ALA A 79 -7.05 -15.99 -1.60
N THR A 80 -5.98 -15.19 -1.60
CA THR A 80 -6.05 -13.76 -1.24
C THR A 80 -6.92 -12.96 -2.21
N SER A 81 -6.84 -13.29 -3.49
CA SER A 81 -7.64 -12.68 -4.55
C SER A 81 -9.13 -12.96 -4.36
N ASP A 82 -9.47 -14.20 -4.02
CA ASP A 82 -10.85 -14.63 -3.76
C ASP A 82 -11.41 -14.00 -2.50
N ALA A 83 -10.63 -13.94 -1.42
CA ALA A 83 -11.03 -13.28 -0.17
C ALA A 83 -11.35 -11.80 -0.41
N GLN A 84 -10.48 -11.06 -1.10
CA GLN A 84 -10.74 -9.66 -1.48
C GLN A 84 -12.04 -9.51 -2.27
N GLY A 85 -12.31 -10.42 -3.22
CA GLY A 85 -13.53 -10.40 -4.03
C GLY A 85 -14.79 -10.61 -3.19
N LYS A 86 -14.79 -11.64 -2.35
CA LYS A 86 -15.92 -11.99 -1.47
C LYS A 86 -16.22 -10.90 -0.45
N LEU A 87 -15.18 -10.37 0.21
CA LEU A 87 -15.34 -9.30 1.20
C LEU A 87 -15.86 -8.01 0.56
N PHE A 88 -15.33 -7.62 -0.59
CA PHE A 88 -15.81 -6.43 -1.31
C PHE A 88 -17.28 -6.58 -1.74
N ALA A 89 -17.68 -7.74 -2.26
CA ALA A 89 -19.07 -8.03 -2.60
C ALA A 89 -19.98 -7.98 -1.36
N GLY A 90 -19.51 -8.51 -0.22
CA GLY A 90 -20.20 -8.40 1.06
C GLY A 90 -20.42 -6.95 1.51
N LEU A 91 -19.38 -6.12 1.43
CA LEU A 91 -19.48 -4.69 1.72
C LEU A 91 -20.48 -3.99 0.80
N LYS A 92 -20.43 -4.24 -0.53
CA LYS A 92 -21.39 -3.67 -1.50
C LYS A 92 -22.83 -4.06 -1.20
N LYS A 93 -23.06 -5.29 -0.75
CA LYS A 93 -24.39 -5.76 -0.35
C LYS A 93 -24.88 -5.08 0.93
N HIS A 94 -24.03 -4.99 1.94
CA HIS A 94 -24.39 -4.43 3.24
C HIS A 94 -24.55 -2.90 3.18
N TYR A 95 -23.62 -2.22 2.54
CA TYR A 95 -23.59 -0.76 2.37
C TYR A 95 -24.09 -0.33 0.99
N SER A 96 -25.20 -0.90 0.54
CA SER A 96 -25.77 -0.68 -0.80
C SER A 96 -26.10 0.77 -1.14
N ARG A 97 -26.29 1.63 -0.12
CA ARG A 97 -26.58 3.06 -0.25
C ARG A 97 -25.33 3.94 -0.16
N SER A 98 -24.19 3.39 0.26
CA SER A 98 -22.96 4.14 0.41
C SER A 98 -22.20 4.20 -0.91
N SER A 99 -21.60 5.35 -1.19
CA SER A 99 -20.74 5.53 -2.37
C SER A 99 -19.33 5.14 -2.00
N PHE A 100 -18.82 4.04 -2.55
CA PHE A 100 -17.43 3.62 -2.43
C PHE A 100 -17.06 2.70 -3.58
N ASP A 101 -15.78 2.57 -3.85
CA ASP A 101 -15.31 1.67 -4.89
C ASP A 101 -13.94 1.06 -4.55
N ARG A 102 -13.46 0.20 -5.41
CA ARG A 102 -12.17 -0.47 -5.25
C ARG A 102 -11.32 -0.36 -6.51
N LEU A 103 -10.11 0.16 -6.34
CA LEU A 103 -9.04 0.02 -7.32
C LEU A 103 -8.31 -1.30 -7.06
N ARG A 104 -8.38 -2.22 -8.01
CA ARG A 104 -7.73 -3.51 -7.92
C ARG A 104 -6.62 -3.60 -8.97
N VAL A 105 -5.37 -3.72 -8.51
CA VAL A 105 -4.20 -3.72 -9.40
C VAL A 105 -3.51 -5.07 -9.34
N GLY A 106 -3.27 -5.68 -10.50
CA GLY A 106 -2.42 -6.86 -10.65
C GLY A 106 -1.02 -6.43 -11.06
N MET A 107 -0.01 -6.87 -10.32
CA MET A 107 1.38 -6.66 -10.66
C MET A 107 2.17 -7.91 -10.29
N THR A 108 2.77 -8.52 -11.26
CA THR A 108 3.62 -9.70 -11.10
C THR A 108 4.98 -9.44 -11.73
N PHE A 109 5.99 -10.03 -11.16
CA PHE A 109 7.35 -10.02 -11.71
C PHE A 109 7.65 -11.44 -12.18
N GLY A 110 8.05 -11.56 -13.45
CA GLY A 110 8.45 -12.86 -14.02
C GLY A 110 9.77 -13.33 -13.42
N ASP A 111 9.99 -14.64 -13.45
CA ASP A 111 11.29 -15.21 -13.11
C ASP A 111 12.36 -14.79 -14.12
N GLY A 112 13.62 -14.71 -13.69
CA GLY A 112 14.73 -14.40 -14.57
C GLY A 112 14.81 -12.95 -15.06
N LEU A 113 14.14 -11.99 -14.38
CA LEU A 113 14.23 -10.56 -14.73
C LEU A 113 15.64 -10.00 -14.65
N VAL A 114 16.50 -10.62 -13.84
CA VAL A 114 17.92 -10.26 -13.71
C VAL A 114 18.74 -11.48 -14.04
N GLU A 115 19.58 -11.35 -15.07
CA GLU A 115 20.46 -12.43 -15.51
C GLU A 115 21.43 -12.86 -14.39
N GLY A 116 21.56 -14.17 -14.17
CA GLY A 116 22.45 -14.72 -13.14
C GLY A 116 21.95 -14.62 -11.71
N VAL A 117 20.75 -14.10 -11.48
CA VAL A 117 20.11 -14.02 -10.16
C VAL A 117 18.93 -14.98 -10.10
N GLY A 118 18.97 -15.90 -9.13
CA GLY A 118 17.85 -16.80 -8.87
C GLY A 118 16.65 -16.04 -8.28
N SER A 119 15.43 -16.56 -8.49
CA SER A 119 14.26 -15.97 -7.85
C SER A 119 14.24 -16.27 -6.34
N GLU A 120 13.96 -15.26 -5.53
CA GLU A 120 13.75 -15.39 -4.10
C GLU A 120 12.26 -15.54 -3.82
N ASN A 121 11.86 -16.66 -3.22
CA ASN A 121 10.48 -16.85 -2.77
C ASN A 121 10.24 -16.10 -1.44
N SER A 122 10.22 -14.78 -1.49
CA SER A 122 10.07 -13.91 -0.33
C SER A 122 9.02 -12.83 -0.58
N THR A 123 8.23 -12.54 0.44
CA THR A 123 7.21 -11.48 0.41
C THR A 123 7.64 -10.21 1.13
N ARG A 124 8.93 -10.12 1.54
CA ARG A 124 9.45 -9.00 2.36
C ARG A 124 9.24 -7.62 1.73
N GLY A 125 9.41 -7.51 0.41
CA GLY A 125 9.20 -6.25 -0.33
C GLY A 125 7.75 -5.93 -0.67
N ARG A 126 6.80 -6.85 -0.45
CA ARG A 126 5.41 -6.73 -0.90
C ARG A 126 4.69 -5.51 -0.31
N SER A 127 4.98 -5.18 0.93
CA SER A 127 4.37 -4.01 1.58
C SER A 127 4.78 -2.70 0.93
N PHE A 128 6.01 -2.60 0.42
CA PHE A 128 6.43 -1.41 -0.34
C PHE A 128 5.58 -1.23 -1.59
N LEU A 129 5.29 -2.31 -2.32
CA LEU A 129 4.41 -2.29 -3.49
C LEU A 129 3.00 -1.81 -3.12
N PHE A 130 2.43 -2.32 -2.02
CA PHE A 130 1.08 -1.92 -1.58
C PHE A 130 1.00 -0.43 -1.26
N PHE A 131 1.99 0.09 -0.54
CA PHE A 131 2.04 1.51 -0.23
C PHE A 131 2.22 2.35 -1.50
N ALA A 132 3.11 1.92 -2.40
CA ALA A 132 3.33 2.61 -3.67
C ALA A 132 2.04 2.67 -4.51
N LEU A 133 1.27 1.58 -4.58
CA LEU A 133 -0.02 1.56 -5.28
C LEU A 133 -1.06 2.45 -4.59
N GLY A 134 -1.10 2.45 -3.25
CA GLY A 134 -1.96 3.34 -2.48
C GLY A 134 -1.62 4.81 -2.71
N VAL A 135 -0.35 5.16 -2.67
CA VAL A 135 0.13 6.52 -2.96
C VAL A 135 -0.19 6.92 -4.40
N PHE A 136 0.04 6.03 -5.37
CA PHE A 136 -0.33 6.28 -6.77
C PHE A 136 -1.83 6.58 -6.91
N ALA A 137 -2.69 5.77 -6.27
CA ALA A 137 -4.13 6.03 -6.26
C ALA A 137 -4.46 7.39 -5.60
N GLY A 138 -3.78 7.72 -4.50
CA GLY A 138 -3.94 9.00 -3.79
C GLY A 138 -3.59 10.20 -4.65
N THR A 139 -2.49 10.14 -5.41
CA THR A 139 -2.12 11.24 -6.33
C THR A 139 -3.19 11.46 -7.40
N GLY A 140 -3.91 10.40 -7.79
CA GLY A 140 -5.01 10.49 -8.75
C GLY A 140 -6.25 11.24 -8.23
N LEU A 141 -6.35 11.48 -6.90
CA LEU A 141 -7.43 12.28 -6.33
C LEU A 141 -7.26 13.79 -6.57
N GLY A 142 -6.07 14.24 -6.96
CA GLY A 142 -5.79 15.66 -7.28
C GLY A 142 -5.86 16.62 -6.08
N ARG A 143 -5.75 16.11 -4.86
CA ARG A 143 -5.77 16.85 -3.59
C ARG A 143 -4.95 16.13 -2.54
N HIS A 144 -4.74 16.77 -1.38
CA HIS A 144 -4.17 16.10 -0.22
C HIS A 144 -4.92 14.81 0.11
N PHE A 145 -4.18 13.74 0.41
CA PHE A 145 -4.76 12.46 0.78
C PHE A 145 -4.07 11.85 1.99
N THR A 146 -4.85 11.10 2.77
CA THR A 146 -4.33 10.19 3.80
C THR A 146 -4.54 8.76 3.32
N LEU A 147 -3.44 8.05 3.06
CA LEU A 147 -3.48 6.60 2.81
C LEU A 147 -3.59 5.88 4.15
N ARG A 148 -4.74 5.31 4.44
CA ARG A 148 -4.96 4.48 5.63
C ARG A 148 -4.43 3.07 5.37
N VAL A 149 -3.62 2.58 6.31
CA VAL A 149 -3.06 1.22 6.32
C VAL A 149 -3.52 0.55 7.60
N PRO A 150 -4.74 0.00 7.62
CA PRO A 150 -5.32 -0.58 8.83
C PRO A 150 -4.52 -1.81 9.26
N GLU A 151 -4.00 -1.79 10.45
CA GLU A 151 -3.37 -2.93 11.11
C GLU A 151 -3.41 -2.74 12.62
N ASN A 152 -3.68 -3.81 13.35
CA ASN A 152 -3.68 -3.83 14.81
C ASN A 152 -2.41 -3.20 15.38
N GLY A 153 -2.54 -2.30 16.37
CA GLY A 153 -1.41 -1.55 16.92
C GLY A 153 -0.34 -2.42 17.56
N LEU A 154 -0.73 -3.51 18.22
CA LEU A 154 0.20 -4.46 18.82
C LEU A 154 1.05 -5.17 17.75
N ILE A 155 0.43 -5.55 16.63
CA ILE A 155 1.13 -6.12 15.47
C ILE A 155 2.04 -5.07 14.83
N ALA A 156 1.58 -3.84 14.72
CA ALA A 156 2.33 -2.73 14.14
C ALA A 156 3.65 -2.46 14.89
N LEU A 157 3.68 -2.62 16.21
CA LEU A 157 4.89 -2.48 17.02
C LEU A 157 5.89 -3.63 16.84
N ASN A 158 5.45 -4.73 16.18
CA ASN A 158 6.28 -5.92 15.96
C ASN A 158 6.88 -6.50 17.25
N VAL A 159 6.11 -6.45 18.34
CA VAL A 159 6.53 -7.01 19.63
C VAL A 159 6.48 -8.55 19.51
N PRO A 160 7.59 -9.25 19.75
CA PRO A 160 7.58 -10.71 19.72
C PRO A 160 6.82 -11.25 20.94
N LEU A 161 5.58 -11.70 20.69
CA LEU A 161 4.73 -12.32 21.73
C LEU A 161 5.09 -13.78 21.99
N ASP A 162 5.91 -14.38 21.12
CA ASP A 162 6.35 -15.77 21.19
C ASP A 162 7.87 -15.80 20.94
N PRO A 163 8.65 -16.56 21.77
CA PRO A 163 10.08 -16.75 21.54
C PRO A 163 10.44 -17.27 20.15
N LEU A 164 9.55 -18.01 19.49
CA LEU A 164 9.73 -18.50 18.11
C LEU A 164 9.61 -17.37 17.06
N ARG A 165 9.06 -16.21 17.44
CA ARG A 165 8.98 -15.02 16.60
C ARG A 165 10.14 -14.04 16.81
N LEU A 166 11.05 -14.33 17.72
CA LEU A 166 12.28 -13.55 17.89
C LEU A 166 13.07 -13.60 16.58
N GLY A 167 13.22 -12.45 15.93
CA GLY A 167 13.90 -12.32 14.64
C GLY A 167 13.01 -12.57 13.41
N SER A 168 11.73 -12.93 13.55
CA SER A 168 10.84 -12.98 12.39
C SER A 168 10.60 -11.55 11.87
N ASN A 169 10.88 -11.33 10.58
CA ASN A 169 10.68 -10.05 9.91
C ASN A 169 9.21 -9.83 9.50
N SER A 170 8.26 -10.52 10.12
CA SER A 170 6.93 -10.76 9.55
C SER A 170 5.99 -9.56 9.57
N THR A 171 6.29 -8.47 10.29
CA THR A 171 5.31 -7.39 10.49
C THR A 171 5.91 -5.99 10.58
N ARG A 172 6.89 -5.68 9.73
CA ARG A 172 7.46 -4.32 9.69
C ARG A 172 6.64 -3.33 8.88
N THR A 173 5.54 -3.79 8.27
CA THR A 173 4.72 -3.03 7.31
C THR A 173 4.19 -1.73 7.90
N THR A 174 3.63 -1.79 9.11
CA THR A 174 3.00 -0.65 9.76
C THR A 174 3.77 -0.17 10.99
N HIS A 175 5.01 -0.67 11.16
CA HIS A 175 5.88 -0.20 12.22
C HIS A 175 6.06 1.34 12.13
N PRO A 176 5.97 2.09 13.25
CA PRO A 176 6.02 3.57 13.25
C PRO A 176 7.24 4.14 12.52
N TYR A 177 8.39 3.49 12.64
CA TYR A 177 9.59 3.91 11.90
C TYR A 177 9.38 3.83 10.38
N TYR A 178 8.79 2.73 9.87
CA TYR A 178 8.56 2.55 8.43
C TYR A 178 7.53 3.55 7.91
N MET A 179 6.46 3.78 8.67
CA MET A 179 5.46 4.78 8.34
C MET A 179 6.06 6.20 8.26
N ALA A 180 6.91 6.55 9.23
CA ALA A 180 7.63 7.83 9.21
C ALA A 180 8.54 7.95 7.98
N ARG A 181 9.26 6.87 7.60
CA ARG A 181 10.10 6.89 6.38
C ARG A 181 9.28 7.07 5.10
N TRP A 182 8.05 6.52 5.05
CA TRP A 182 7.16 6.79 3.94
C TRP A 182 6.73 8.26 3.87
N ASN A 183 6.35 8.85 4.98
CA ASN A 183 5.96 10.27 5.02
C ASN A 183 7.14 11.18 4.64
N ASP A 184 8.35 10.88 5.11
CA ASP A 184 9.56 11.58 4.66
C ASP A 184 9.80 11.40 3.15
N LEU A 185 9.50 10.22 2.60
CA LEU A 185 9.65 9.96 1.16
C LEU A 185 8.66 10.78 0.35
N LEU A 186 7.38 10.82 0.75
CA LEU A 186 6.34 11.61 0.10
C LEU A 186 6.73 13.09 0.08
N ALA A 187 7.15 13.64 1.21
CA ALA A 187 7.64 15.02 1.31
C ALA A 187 8.85 15.27 0.38
N ALA A 188 9.82 14.33 0.36
CA ALA A 188 11.03 14.46 -0.45
C ALA A 188 10.78 14.43 -1.96
N VAL A 189 9.68 13.81 -2.41
CA VAL A 189 9.30 13.77 -3.84
C VAL A 189 8.17 14.74 -4.18
N GLY A 190 7.76 15.60 -3.24
CA GLY A 190 6.74 16.63 -3.44
C GLY A 190 5.32 16.09 -3.61
N ILE A 191 5.00 14.93 -3.04
CA ILE A 191 3.64 14.37 -3.03
C ILE A 191 2.89 14.90 -1.81
N ASP A 192 1.77 15.58 -2.06
CA ASP A 192 0.87 16.10 -1.03
C ASP A 192 -0.02 14.99 -0.48
N GLY A 193 0.49 14.26 0.50
CA GLY A 193 -0.21 13.16 1.15
C GLY A 193 0.56 12.58 2.32
N GLU A 194 -0.13 11.76 3.08
CA GLU A 194 0.44 11.03 4.21
C GLU A 194 0.02 9.56 4.22
N VAL A 195 0.82 8.74 4.90
CA VAL A 195 0.52 7.33 5.19
C VAL A 195 0.30 7.18 6.69
N ARG A 196 -0.81 6.54 7.09
CA ARG A 196 -1.20 6.43 8.50
C ARG A 196 -1.84 5.07 8.81
N ASN A 197 -1.43 4.47 9.93
CA ASN A 197 -2.20 3.39 10.54
C ASN A 197 -3.25 3.99 11.48
N PRO A 198 -4.56 3.78 11.25
CA PRO A 198 -5.61 4.34 12.11
C PRO A 198 -5.70 3.67 13.49
N TYR A 199 -5.02 2.54 13.69
CA TYR A 199 -5.10 1.71 14.90
C TYR A 199 -3.76 1.60 15.66
N TRP A 200 -2.84 2.49 15.40
CA TRP A 200 -1.50 2.43 15.99
C TRP A 200 -1.49 2.49 17.53
N ASP A 201 -2.54 3.02 18.11
CA ASP A 201 -2.73 3.22 19.56
C ASP A 201 -3.83 2.33 20.16
N LYS A 202 -4.30 1.32 19.42
CA LYS A 202 -5.41 0.43 19.81
C LYS A 202 -5.00 -1.02 19.88
#